data_a06648871d9458c57eeaf2daf32d510a
#
_entry.id   a06648871d9458c57eeaf2daf32d510a
#
_cell.length_a   1.000
_cell.length_b   1.000
_cell.length_c   1.000
_cell.angle_alpha   90.00
_cell.angle_beta   90.00
_cell.angle_gamma   90.00
#
_symmetry.space_group_name_H-M   'P 1'
#
loop_
_entity.id
_entity.type
_entity.pdbx_description
1 polymer ?
#
loop_
_entity_poly.entity_id
_entity_poly.type
_entity_poly.pdbx_seq_one_letter_code
_entity_poly.pdbx_strand_id
1 'polypeptide(L)'
;MRVSQMYAPTLREVPAEAEVVSHQLMLRAGFIRKAAGGVYSYLPLAWRVLKKIENIVREEMDDAGAQELLMPIVQPAEIWQESGRWDVYGQEMFKLMDRHERPFCLGPTHEEMVTTLIRQDVRSYRQLPLNVYQIQNKYRDEKRPRFGLLRGREFIMKDAYSFDKDEAGLEVSYKKMYDAYNNVFTRCGLNFRPVEADSGAIGGSGS
;
A
#
# COMPACT_ATOMS: atom_id res chain seq x y z
N MET A 1 3.97 -18.56 -23.45
CA MET A 1 3.88 -17.39 -24.36
C MET A 1 5.25 -17.18 -25.00
N ARG A 2 5.29 -16.98 -26.32
CA ARG A 2 6.56 -16.68 -27.04
C ARG A 2 6.92 -15.20 -26.84
N VAL A 3 8.20 -14.88 -26.70
CA VAL A 3 8.67 -13.49 -26.55
C VAL A 3 8.24 -12.61 -27.73
N SER A 4 8.20 -13.17 -28.95
CA SER A 4 7.73 -12.48 -30.16
C SER A 4 6.26 -12.07 -30.13
N GLN A 5 5.47 -12.59 -29.20
CA GLN A 5 4.06 -12.29 -29.02
C GLN A 5 3.79 -11.45 -27.74
N MET A 6 4.84 -11.13 -27.00
CA MET A 6 4.74 -10.40 -25.76
C MET A 6 4.71 -8.89 -26.03
N TYR A 7 3.77 -8.17 -25.40
CA TYR A 7 3.78 -6.73 -25.38
C TYR A 7 4.87 -6.23 -24.41
N ALA A 8 6.08 -6.05 -24.92
CA ALA A 8 7.26 -5.60 -24.17
C ALA A 8 8.01 -4.55 -25.01
N PRO A 9 7.45 -3.34 -25.18
CA PRO A 9 8.02 -2.29 -26.00
C PRO A 9 9.25 -1.68 -25.29
N THR A 10 10.45 -1.95 -25.80
CA THR A 10 11.69 -1.40 -25.27
C THR A 10 11.99 -0.02 -25.86
N LEU A 11 12.75 0.80 -25.12
CA LEU A 11 13.23 2.09 -25.58
C LEU A 11 14.76 2.06 -25.74
N ARG A 12 15.27 2.69 -26.79
CA ARG A 12 16.72 2.85 -27.01
C ARG A 12 17.32 3.86 -26.04
N GLU A 13 16.62 4.98 -25.83
CA GLU A 13 17.08 6.10 -25.02
C GLU A 13 16.34 6.15 -23.68
N VAL A 14 16.96 6.78 -22.72
CA VAL A 14 16.35 7.05 -21.41
C VAL A 14 15.51 8.33 -21.54
N PRO A 15 14.23 8.32 -21.16
CA PRO A 15 13.46 9.54 -21.06
C PRO A 15 14.08 10.55 -20.09
N ALA A 16 14.10 11.82 -20.46
CA ALA A 16 14.78 12.88 -19.72
C ALA A 16 14.29 13.04 -18.25
N GLU A 17 13.05 12.67 -17.99
CA GLU A 17 12.46 12.71 -16.64
C GLU A 17 12.90 11.56 -15.72
N ALA A 18 13.62 10.57 -16.23
CA ALA A 18 14.05 9.42 -15.44
C ALA A 18 15.42 9.67 -14.81
N GLU A 19 15.43 10.12 -13.55
CA GLU A 19 16.65 10.49 -12.83
C GLU A 19 17.39 9.28 -12.25
N VAL A 20 16.65 8.32 -11.63
CA VAL A 20 17.25 7.17 -10.94
C VAL A 20 17.32 5.95 -11.83
N VAL A 21 18.34 5.11 -11.63
CA VAL A 21 18.64 3.92 -12.45
C VAL A 21 17.45 2.96 -12.54
N SER A 22 16.77 2.70 -11.43
CA SER A 22 15.59 1.80 -11.42
C SER A 22 14.47 2.32 -12.33
N HIS A 23 14.19 3.62 -12.31
CA HIS A 23 13.19 4.25 -13.19
C HIS A 23 13.60 4.16 -14.66
N GLN A 24 14.88 4.48 -14.95
CA GLN A 24 15.43 4.38 -16.30
C GLN A 24 15.31 2.97 -16.87
N LEU A 25 15.71 1.96 -16.10
CA LEU A 25 15.66 0.57 -16.53
C LEU A 25 14.24 0.07 -16.73
N MET A 26 13.30 0.40 -15.84
CA MET A 26 11.90 0.01 -15.98
C MET A 26 11.24 0.60 -17.23
N LEU A 27 11.53 1.85 -17.56
CA LEU A 27 11.02 2.48 -18.79
C LEU A 27 11.65 1.85 -20.04
N ARG A 28 12.99 1.70 -20.05
CA ARG A 28 13.71 1.14 -21.20
C ARG A 28 13.35 -0.32 -21.47
N ALA A 29 13.21 -1.13 -20.44
CA ALA A 29 12.88 -2.54 -20.57
C ALA A 29 11.38 -2.80 -20.89
N GLY A 30 10.55 -1.77 -20.99
CA GLY A 30 9.13 -1.94 -21.24
C GLY A 30 8.38 -2.56 -20.07
N PHE A 31 8.78 -2.21 -18.85
CA PHE A 31 8.09 -2.61 -17.62
C PHE A 31 6.94 -1.68 -17.28
N ILE A 32 7.17 -0.38 -17.40
CA ILE A 32 6.16 0.65 -17.07
C ILE A 32 6.02 1.68 -18.17
N ARG A 33 4.88 2.37 -18.18
CA ARG A 33 4.64 3.58 -18.97
C ARG A 33 3.94 4.62 -18.11
N LYS A 34 4.41 5.85 -18.23
CA LYS A 34 3.84 7.00 -17.54
C LYS A 34 2.51 7.38 -18.17
N ALA A 35 1.47 7.48 -17.36
CA ALA A 35 0.17 8.03 -17.74
C ALA A 35 0.09 9.52 -17.35
N ALA A 36 0.55 9.85 -16.14
CA ALA A 36 0.66 11.20 -15.61
C ALA A 36 1.79 11.25 -14.58
N GLY A 37 2.07 12.42 -14.04
CA GLY A 37 3.06 12.57 -12.96
C GLY A 37 2.72 11.68 -11.75
N GLY A 38 3.54 10.67 -11.47
CA GLY A 38 3.31 9.72 -10.39
C GLY A 38 2.24 8.66 -10.64
N VAL A 39 1.76 8.52 -11.88
CA VAL A 39 0.78 7.51 -12.30
C VAL A 39 1.35 6.70 -13.45
N TYR A 40 1.41 5.39 -13.30
CA TYR A 40 2.07 4.48 -14.24
C TYR A 40 1.21 3.27 -14.57
N SER A 41 1.25 2.86 -15.83
CA SER A 41 0.77 1.56 -16.28
C SER A 41 1.87 0.52 -16.09
N TYR A 42 1.54 -0.61 -15.48
CA TYR A 42 2.40 -1.78 -15.37
C TYR A 42 2.20 -2.65 -16.61
N LEU A 43 3.24 -2.81 -17.43
CA LEU A 43 3.19 -3.66 -18.61
C LEU A 43 3.36 -5.14 -18.24
N PRO A 44 3.14 -6.08 -19.18
CA PRO A 44 3.08 -7.51 -18.84
C PRO A 44 4.27 -8.07 -18.06
N LEU A 45 5.49 -7.59 -18.32
CA LEU A 45 6.68 -8.04 -17.58
C LEU A 45 6.67 -7.53 -16.13
N ALA A 46 6.40 -6.24 -15.94
CA ALA A 46 6.29 -5.67 -14.59
C ALA A 46 5.16 -6.31 -13.78
N TRP A 47 4.01 -6.53 -14.44
CA TRP A 47 2.87 -7.17 -13.79
C TRP A 47 3.19 -8.57 -13.29
N ARG A 48 3.95 -9.37 -14.08
CA ARG A 48 4.42 -10.69 -13.64
C ARG A 48 5.36 -10.65 -12.46
N VAL A 49 6.27 -9.66 -12.43
CA VAL A 49 7.18 -9.46 -11.29
C VAL A 49 6.37 -9.06 -10.06
N LEU A 50 5.44 -8.10 -10.20
CA LEU A 50 4.59 -7.64 -9.12
C LEU A 50 3.77 -8.80 -8.52
N LYS A 51 3.17 -9.65 -9.36
CA LYS A 51 2.44 -10.84 -8.88
C LYS A 51 3.31 -11.84 -8.11
N LYS A 52 4.59 -11.98 -8.46
CA LYS A 52 5.52 -12.80 -7.67
C LYS A 52 5.81 -12.17 -6.31
N ILE A 53 6.00 -10.84 -6.26
CA ILE A 53 6.21 -10.12 -5.01
C ILE A 53 4.95 -10.22 -4.14
N GLU A 54 3.76 -10.00 -4.70
CA GLU A 54 2.49 -10.17 -3.99
C GLU A 54 2.33 -11.56 -3.39
N ASN A 55 2.73 -12.62 -4.12
CA ASN A 55 2.66 -13.98 -3.59
C ASN A 55 3.61 -14.21 -2.42
N ILE A 56 4.85 -13.69 -2.49
CA ILE A 56 5.78 -13.73 -1.36
C ILE A 56 5.18 -13.03 -0.14
N VAL A 57 4.59 -11.86 -0.35
CA VAL A 57 3.92 -11.09 0.72
C VAL A 57 2.77 -11.88 1.33
N ARG A 58 1.89 -12.50 0.50
CA ARG A 58 0.78 -13.32 1.01
C ARG A 58 1.26 -14.47 1.87
N GLU A 59 2.21 -15.24 1.38
CA GLU A 59 2.74 -16.39 2.10
C GLU A 59 3.27 -15.97 3.48
N GLU A 60 4.05 -14.90 3.58
CA GLU A 60 4.58 -14.43 4.86
C GLU A 60 3.52 -13.83 5.78
N MET A 61 2.49 -13.16 5.24
CA MET A 61 1.37 -12.66 6.04
C MET A 61 0.50 -13.80 6.56
N ASP A 62 0.19 -14.77 5.72
CA ASP A 62 -0.61 -15.95 6.10
C ASP A 62 0.13 -16.80 7.14
N ASP A 63 1.44 -17.02 6.96
CA ASP A 63 2.29 -17.75 7.92
C ASP A 63 2.40 -17.01 9.27
N ALA A 64 2.33 -15.68 9.27
CA ALA A 64 2.25 -14.87 10.49
C ALA A 64 0.86 -14.93 11.16
N GLY A 65 -0.13 -15.57 10.53
CA GLY A 65 -1.50 -15.73 11.02
C GLY A 65 -2.42 -14.54 10.72
N ALA A 66 -2.05 -13.68 9.78
CA ALA A 66 -2.93 -12.62 9.30
C ALA A 66 -3.88 -13.16 8.21
N GLN A 67 -5.03 -12.52 8.03
CA GLN A 67 -6.07 -12.94 7.09
C GLN A 67 -6.24 -11.89 5.98
N GLU A 68 -6.18 -12.32 4.72
CA GLU A 68 -6.38 -11.41 3.58
C GLU A 68 -7.85 -11.01 3.46
N LEU A 69 -8.09 -9.72 3.27
CA LEU A 69 -9.39 -9.15 2.91
C LEU A 69 -9.21 -8.09 1.83
N LEU A 70 -10.31 -7.56 1.30
CA LEU A 70 -10.27 -6.47 0.33
C LEU A 70 -11.30 -5.43 0.71
N MET A 71 -10.84 -4.22 1.00
CA MET A 71 -11.69 -3.10 1.39
C MET A 71 -11.89 -2.11 0.23
N PRO A 72 -12.98 -1.31 0.25
CA PRO A 72 -13.22 -0.30 -0.78
C PRO A 72 -12.11 0.76 -0.83
N ILE A 73 -11.77 1.18 -2.05
CA ILE A 73 -10.87 2.32 -2.28
C ILE A 73 -11.63 3.64 -2.10
N VAL A 74 -12.87 3.69 -2.57
CA VAL A 74 -13.75 4.85 -2.39
C VAL A 74 -14.29 4.82 -0.97
N GLN A 75 -13.89 5.78 -0.17
CA GLN A 75 -14.20 5.84 1.25
C GLN A 75 -15.07 7.07 1.56
N PRO A 76 -16.13 6.92 2.38
CA PRO A 76 -16.98 8.04 2.75
C PRO A 76 -16.22 9.01 3.68
N ALA A 77 -16.51 10.30 3.55
CA ALA A 77 -15.85 11.33 4.36
C ALA A 77 -16.14 11.18 5.88
N GLU A 78 -17.28 10.61 6.23
CA GLU A 78 -17.76 10.51 7.61
C GLU A 78 -16.78 9.75 8.52
N ILE A 79 -16.18 8.65 8.03
CA ILE A 79 -15.22 7.86 8.83
C ILE A 79 -13.91 8.63 9.08
N TRP A 80 -13.52 9.48 8.14
CA TRP A 80 -12.35 10.35 8.24
C TRP A 80 -12.61 11.57 9.13
N GLN A 81 -13.84 12.08 9.11
CA GLN A 81 -14.30 13.15 10.00
C GLN A 81 -14.41 12.64 11.45
N GLU A 82 -14.90 11.41 11.65
CA GLU A 82 -14.96 10.77 12.97
C GLU A 82 -13.57 10.62 13.60
N SER A 83 -12.55 10.26 12.83
CA SER A 83 -11.15 10.16 13.31
C SER A 83 -10.46 11.54 13.46
N GLY A 84 -11.05 12.61 12.93
CA GLY A 84 -10.44 13.95 12.85
C GLY A 84 -9.37 14.09 11.78
N ARG A 85 -9.12 13.05 10.96
CA ARG A 85 -8.02 13.04 9.97
C ARG A 85 -8.40 13.63 8.61
N TRP A 86 -9.69 13.92 8.37
CA TRP A 86 -10.15 14.52 7.11
C TRP A 86 -9.43 15.82 6.73
N ASP A 87 -9.20 16.67 7.72
CA ASP A 87 -8.51 17.96 7.52
C ASP A 87 -6.98 17.82 7.68
N VAL A 88 -6.52 16.90 8.51
CA VAL A 88 -5.09 16.64 8.74
C VAL A 88 -4.39 16.17 7.47
N TYR A 89 -5.02 15.29 6.69
CA TYR A 89 -4.49 14.85 5.39
C TYR A 89 -4.48 15.99 4.34
N GLY A 90 -5.34 16.99 4.50
CA GLY A 90 -5.34 18.18 3.68
C GLY A 90 -5.41 17.92 2.19
N GLN A 91 -4.43 18.46 1.46
CA GLN A 91 -4.34 18.37 0.00
C GLN A 91 -3.75 17.05 -0.52
N GLU A 92 -3.17 16.22 0.34
CA GLU A 92 -2.64 14.91 -0.08
C GLU A 92 -3.74 13.87 -0.29
N MET A 93 -4.96 14.14 0.18
CA MET A 93 -6.12 13.30 -0.02
C MET A 93 -6.85 13.68 -1.31
N PHE A 94 -7.05 12.73 -2.22
CA PHE A 94 -7.96 12.90 -3.36
C PHE A 94 -9.41 12.91 -2.87
N LYS A 95 -9.96 14.11 -2.65
CA LYS A 95 -11.36 14.33 -2.26
C LYS A 95 -12.24 14.40 -3.50
N LEU A 96 -13.41 13.78 -3.44
CA LEU A 96 -14.40 13.74 -4.53
C LEU A 96 -15.82 13.85 -3.99
N MET A 97 -16.75 14.18 -4.88
CA MET A 97 -18.18 14.22 -4.59
C MET A 97 -18.89 13.19 -5.46
N ASP A 98 -19.85 12.49 -4.91
CA ASP A 98 -20.74 11.67 -5.72
C ASP A 98 -21.82 12.54 -6.41
N ARG A 99 -22.65 11.92 -7.26
CA ARG A 99 -23.73 12.64 -7.96
C ARG A 99 -24.83 13.21 -7.06
N HIS A 100 -24.83 12.85 -5.78
CA HIS A 100 -25.75 13.34 -4.75
C HIS A 100 -25.07 14.36 -3.81
N GLU A 101 -23.90 14.90 -4.24
CA GLU A 101 -23.11 15.86 -3.49
C GLU A 101 -22.61 15.35 -2.14
N ARG A 102 -22.47 14.04 -1.97
CA ARG A 102 -21.89 13.45 -0.78
C ARG A 102 -20.36 13.37 -0.92
N PRO A 103 -19.61 13.82 0.11
CA PRO A 103 -18.16 13.81 0.03
C PRO A 103 -17.58 12.41 0.26
N PHE A 104 -16.57 12.07 -0.54
CA PHE A 104 -15.78 10.84 -0.47
C PHE A 104 -14.31 11.18 -0.67
N CYS A 105 -13.45 10.18 -0.48
CA CYS A 105 -12.06 10.23 -0.92
C CYS A 105 -11.61 8.92 -1.57
N LEU A 106 -10.52 8.98 -2.31
CA LEU A 106 -9.75 7.79 -2.66
C LEU A 106 -8.80 7.47 -1.50
N GLY A 107 -8.87 6.27 -0.96
CA GLY A 107 -8.15 5.89 0.25
C GLY A 107 -6.63 6.07 0.16
N PRO A 108 -6.05 7.02 0.91
CA PRO A 108 -4.60 7.12 1.05
C PRO A 108 -4.04 6.03 1.98
N THR A 109 -4.89 5.50 2.83
CA THR A 109 -4.69 4.40 3.77
C THR A 109 -6.06 3.85 4.21
N HIS A 110 -6.14 2.83 5.07
CA HIS A 110 -7.41 2.18 5.42
C HIS A 110 -7.64 1.99 6.94
N GLU A 111 -6.96 2.73 7.80
CA GLU A 111 -7.16 2.63 9.26
C GLU A 111 -8.62 2.89 9.64
N GLU A 112 -9.24 3.95 9.11
CA GLU A 112 -10.63 4.31 9.36
C GLU A 112 -11.58 3.20 8.87
N MET A 113 -11.32 2.69 7.67
CA MET A 113 -12.17 1.68 7.05
C MET A 113 -12.11 0.36 7.81
N VAL A 114 -10.91 -0.13 8.13
CA VAL A 114 -10.75 -1.41 8.85
C VAL A 114 -11.27 -1.30 10.28
N THR A 115 -11.05 -0.17 10.96
CA THR A 115 -11.56 0.06 12.31
C THR A 115 -13.08 0.07 12.32
N THR A 116 -13.70 0.71 11.34
CA THR A 116 -15.16 0.72 11.19
C THR A 116 -15.69 -0.69 10.96
N LEU A 117 -15.04 -1.47 10.09
CA LEU A 117 -15.42 -2.86 9.81
C LEU A 117 -15.34 -3.73 11.07
N ILE A 118 -14.20 -3.73 11.75
CA ILE A 118 -13.96 -4.55 12.94
C ILE A 118 -14.89 -4.14 14.09
N ARG A 119 -15.13 -2.84 14.30
CA ARG A 119 -16.06 -2.33 15.31
C ARG A 119 -17.49 -2.85 15.12
N GLN A 120 -17.91 -3.06 13.88
CA GLN A 120 -19.25 -3.59 13.58
C GLN A 120 -19.40 -5.07 13.95
N ASP A 121 -18.35 -5.87 13.82
CA ASP A 121 -18.41 -7.32 13.89
C ASP A 121 -17.85 -7.90 15.21
N VAL A 122 -16.80 -7.30 15.78
CA VAL A 122 -16.19 -7.76 17.04
C VAL A 122 -17.06 -7.33 18.23
N ARG A 123 -17.61 -8.31 18.94
CA ARG A 123 -18.52 -8.12 20.08
C ARG A 123 -17.91 -8.52 21.42
N SER A 124 -16.76 -9.18 21.40
CA SER A 124 -16.10 -9.68 22.60
C SER A 124 -14.58 -9.68 22.44
N TYR A 125 -13.86 -9.34 23.52
CA TYR A 125 -12.41 -9.46 23.59
C TYR A 125 -11.90 -10.89 23.33
N ARG A 126 -12.76 -11.90 23.46
CA ARG A 126 -12.40 -13.29 23.14
C ARG A 126 -12.21 -13.55 21.64
N GLN A 127 -12.64 -12.64 20.79
CA GLN A 127 -12.43 -12.69 19.35
C GLN A 127 -11.06 -12.09 18.94
N LEU A 128 -10.32 -11.54 19.90
CA LEU A 128 -8.98 -10.99 19.73
C LEU A 128 -7.91 -11.98 20.22
N PRO A 129 -6.69 -11.96 19.68
CA PRO A 129 -6.22 -11.02 18.66
C PRO A 129 -6.80 -11.32 17.27
N LEU A 130 -6.91 -10.27 16.45
CA LEU A 130 -7.33 -10.36 15.05
C LEU A 130 -6.33 -9.58 14.21
N ASN A 131 -5.71 -10.25 13.24
CA ASN A 131 -4.81 -9.66 12.27
C ASN A 131 -5.40 -9.81 10.88
N VAL A 132 -5.55 -8.70 10.18
CA VAL A 132 -6.04 -8.67 8.80
C VAL A 132 -5.10 -7.87 7.92
N TYR A 133 -5.03 -8.17 6.62
CA TYR A 133 -4.24 -7.42 5.67
C TYR A 133 -4.93 -7.36 4.31
N GLN A 134 -4.50 -6.44 3.49
CA GLN A 134 -4.90 -6.38 2.09
C GLN A 134 -3.70 -6.02 1.21
N ILE A 135 -3.81 -6.34 -0.08
CA ILE A 135 -2.95 -5.83 -1.14
C ILE A 135 -3.85 -5.02 -2.07
N GLN A 136 -3.74 -3.70 -2.01
CA GLN A 136 -4.71 -2.80 -2.64
C GLN A 136 -4.05 -1.51 -3.09
N ASN A 137 -4.63 -0.87 -4.11
CA ASN A 137 -4.22 0.46 -4.54
C ASN A 137 -4.43 1.49 -3.43
N LYS A 138 -3.52 2.45 -3.38
CA LYS A 138 -3.60 3.65 -2.55
C LYS A 138 -3.41 4.88 -3.43
N TYR A 139 -4.00 5.98 -2.98
CA TYR A 139 -4.02 7.23 -3.71
C TYR A 139 -3.60 8.38 -2.81
N ARG A 140 -2.49 9.03 -3.17
CA ARG A 140 -2.00 10.22 -2.45
C ARG A 140 -1.67 11.30 -3.47
N ASP A 141 -2.29 12.48 -3.37
CA ASP A 141 -2.01 13.59 -4.29
C ASP A 141 -0.66 14.22 -3.96
N GLU A 142 0.37 13.42 -4.17
CA GLU A 142 1.75 13.76 -3.91
C GLU A 142 2.16 15.01 -4.69
N LYS A 143 2.55 16.06 -3.99
CA LYS A 143 2.93 17.34 -4.58
C LYS A 143 4.11 17.22 -5.54
N ARG A 144 5.07 16.35 -5.23
CA ARG A 144 6.29 16.14 -6.02
C ARG A 144 6.55 14.66 -6.25
N PRO A 145 5.76 14.00 -7.11
CA PRO A 145 6.03 12.61 -7.45
C PRO A 145 7.38 12.52 -8.18
N ARG A 146 8.20 11.53 -7.80
CA ARG A 146 9.55 11.37 -8.33
C ARG A 146 10.06 9.94 -8.20
N PHE A 147 11.15 9.64 -8.89
CA PHE A 147 11.84 8.35 -8.85
C PHE A 147 10.97 7.18 -9.34
N GLY A 148 10.12 7.43 -10.34
CA GLY A 148 9.25 6.41 -10.91
C GLY A 148 8.26 5.86 -9.91
N LEU A 149 8.32 4.55 -9.63
CA LEU A 149 7.40 3.88 -8.72
C LEU A 149 7.68 4.12 -7.22
N LEU A 150 8.82 4.73 -6.87
CA LEU A 150 9.19 4.93 -5.46
C LEU A 150 8.33 5.99 -4.76
N ARG A 151 7.89 7.01 -5.50
CA ARG A 151 7.03 8.07 -4.95
C ARG A 151 6.00 8.51 -5.99
N GLY A 152 4.90 7.78 -6.03
CA GLY A 152 3.79 7.98 -6.96
C GLY A 152 2.53 8.50 -6.29
N ARG A 153 1.54 8.84 -7.12
CA ARG A 153 0.18 9.23 -6.70
C ARG A 153 -0.78 8.07 -6.62
N GLU A 154 -0.55 7.05 -7.45
CA GLU A 154 -1.25 5.77 -7.40
C GLU A 154 -0.22 4.66 -7.28
N PHE A 155 -0.38 3.78 -6.31
CA PHE A 155 0.54 2.67 -6.05
C PHE A 155 -0.16 1.53 -5.31
N ILE A 156 0.42 0.34 -5.39
CA ILE A 156 -0.08 -0.85 -4.71
C ILE A 156 0.66 -0.98 -3.38
N MET A 157 -0.09 -1.16 -2.30
CA MET A 157 0.43 -1.34 -0.96
C MET A 157 -0.11 -2.64 -0.35
N LYS A 158 0.74 -3.38 0.36
CA LYS A 158 0.27 -4.29 1.38
C LYS A 158 0.18 -3.50 2.68
N ASP A 159 -0.97 -3.42 3.25
CA ASP A 159 -1.24 -2.85 4.57
C ASP A 159 -1.86 -3.92 5.47
N ALA A 160 -1.34 -4.04 6.69
CA ALA A 160 -1.79 -4.99 7.70
C ALA A 160 -2.17 -4.26 8.98
N TYR A 161 -3.19 -4.77 9.66
CA TYR A 161 -3.80 -4.16 10.83
C TYR A 161 -4.01 -5.22 11.90
N SER A 162 -3.53 -4.95 13.11
CA SER A 162 -3.74 -5.82 14.26
C SER A 162 -4.70 -5.19 15.26
N PHE A 163 -5.50 -6.03 15.89
CA PHE A 163 -6.43 -5.65 16.94
C PHE A 163 -6.19 -6.60 18.11
N ASP A 164 -5.69 -6.03 19.18
CA ASP A 164 -5.27 -6.77 20.36
C ASP A 164 -6.06 -6.29 21.59
N LYS A 165 -6.15 -7.13 22.63
CA LYS A 165 -6.91 -6.78 23.83
C LYS A 165 -6.12 -5.91 24.81
N ASP A 166 -4.78 -5.94 24.73
CA ASP A 166 -3.85 -5.26 25.62
C ASP A 166 -2.48 -5.04 24.95
N GLU A 167 -1.62 -4.26 25.58
CA GLU A 167 -0.27 -3.96 25.07
C GLU A 167 0.59 -5.21 24.90
N ALA A 168 0.48 -6.20 25.80
CA ALA A 168 1.23 -7.44 25.67
C ALA A 168 0.84 -8.22 24.40
N GLY A 169 -0.43 -8.22 24.05
CA GLY A 169 -0.92 -8.76 22.77
C GLY A 169 -0.39 -7.98 21.59
N LEU A 170 -0.41 -6.64 21.66
CA LEU A 170 0.11 -5.77 20.61
C LEU A 170 1.59 -6.04 20.33
N GLU A 171 2.43 -6.18 21.39
CA GLU A 171 3.84 -6.54 21.23
C GLU A 171 4.04 -7.87 20.48
N VAL A 172 3.21 -8.87 20.78
CA VAL A 172 3.25 -10.16 20.07
C VAL A 172 2.89 -9.98 18.60
N SER A 173 1.82 -9.23 18.30
CA SER A 173 1.40 -8.95 16.91
C SER A 173 2.45 -8.14 16.16
N TYR A 174 3.03 -7.13 16.80
CA TYR A 174 4.11 -6.33 16.21
C TYR A 174 5.33 -7.19 15.87
N LYS A 175 5.76 -8.05 16.80
CA LYS A 175 6.91 -8.94 16.57
C LYS A 175 6.69 -9.90 15.41
N LYS A 176 5.49 -10.45 15.27
CA LYS A 176 5.11 -11.29 14.12
C LYS A 176 5.23 -10.53 12.80
N MET A 177 4.75 -9.29 12.74
CA MET A 177 4.86 -8.47 11.55
C MET A 177 6.30 -8.08 11.25
N TYR A 178 7.09 -7.76 12.27
CA TYR A 178 8.51 -7.50 12.12
C TYR A 178 9.25 -8.68 11.47
N ASP A 179 9.01 -9.90 11.95
CA ASP A 179 9.62 -11.11 11.42
C ASP A 179 9.14 -11.40 9.99
N ALA A 180 7.84 -11.25 9.72
CA ALA A 180 7.27 -11.42 8.40
C ALA A 180 7.85 -10.42 7.37
N TYR A 181 8.04 -9.16 7.74
CA TYR A 181 8.66 -8.17 6.85
C TYR A 181 10.12 -8.48 6.55
N ASN A 182 10.89 -8.92 7.55
CA ASN A 182 12.26 -9.36 7.32
C ASN A 182 12.31 -10.53 6.33
N ASN A 183 11.40 -11.47 6.44
CA ASN A 183 11.28 -12.59 5.51
C ASN A 183 10.92 -12.13 4.09
N VAL A 184 9.92 -11.25 3.95
CA VAL A 184 9.52 -10.68 2.65
C VAL A 184 10.71 -10.03 1.94
N PHE A 185 11.44 -9.15 2.63
CA PHE A 185 12.57 -8.44 2.03
C PHE A 185 13.73 -9.39 1.70
N THR A 186 13.99 -10.37 2.56
CA THR A 186 15.00 -11.40 2.31
C THR A 186 14.64 -12.25 1.09
N ARG A 187 13.40 -12.72 0.98
CA ARG A 187 12.91 -13.51 -0.16
C ARG A 187 12.88 -12.72 -1.46
N CYS A 188 12.68 -11.39 -1.37
CA CYS A 188 12.80 -10.50 -2.52
C CYS A 188 14.26 -10.19 -2.91
N GLY A 189 15.26 -10.70 -2.17
CA GLY A 189 16.67 -10.51 -2.45
C GLY A 189 17.18 -9.11 -2.16
N LEU A 190 16.52 -8.36 -1.29
CA LEU A 190 16.90 -7.00 -0.94
C LEU A 190 17.96 -6.97 0.17
N ASN A 191 18.89 -6.02 0.06
CA ASN A 191 19.75 -5.65 1.17
C ASN A 191 19.06 -4.51 1.93
N PHE A 192 18.60 -4.80 3.15
CA PHE A 192 17.75 -3.89 3.93
C PHE A 192 18.18 -3.86 5.40
N ARG A 193 17.67 -2.87 6.10
CA ARG A 193 17.84 -2.72 7.54
C ARG A 193 16.58 -2.05 8.12
N PRO A 194 15.97 -2.60 9.18
CA PRO A 194 14.92 -1.91 9.93
C PRO A 194 15.49 -0.64 10.58
N VAL A 195 14.69 0.39 10.62
CA VAL A 195 15.00 1.68 11.26
C VAL A 195 13.76 2.20 11.97
N GLU A 196 13.95 2.94 13.04
CA GLU A 196 12.87 3.71 13.65
C GLU A 196 12.40 4.81 12.72
N ALA A 197 11.12 5.07 12.69
CA ALA A 197 10.49 6.05 11.84
C ALA A 197 9.48 6.91 12.59
N ASP A 198 9.18 8.09 12.06
CA ASP A 198 8.10 8.95 12.55
C ASP A 198 6.75 8.44 12.02
N SER A 199 5.73 8.41 12.88
CA SER A 199 4.36 8.00 12.50
C SER A 199 3.66 8.98 11.54
N GLY A 200 4.12 10.24 11.47
CA GLY A 200 3.62 11.25 10.55
C GLY A 200 2.11 11.52 10.72
N ALA A 201 1.41 11.71 9.60
CA ALA A 201 -0.04 11.95 9.57
C ALA A 201 -0.90 10.74 10.00
N ILE A 202 -0.31 9.55 10.11
CA ILE A 202 -0.99 8.37 10.66
C ILE A 202 -1.26 8.56 12.15
N GLY A 203 -0.34 9.22 12.86
CA GLY A 203 -0.44 9.47 14.30
C GLY A 203 -0.07 8.23 15.12
N GLY A 204 -0.17 8.36 16.45
CA GLY A 204 0.23 7.33 17.40
C GLY A 204 1.57 7.62 18.08
N SER A 205 1.84 6.95 19.20
CA SER A 205 3.04 7.17 20.04
C SER A 205 4.14 6.14 19.81
N GLY A 206 3.94 5.17 18.92
CA GLY A 206 4.89 4.11 18.63
C GLY A 206 5.23 4.04 17.14
N SER A 207 6.46 3.81 16.82
CA SER A 207 6.96 3.66 15.46
C SER A 207 8.02 2.55 15.37
#